data_7f0afd29a22565c73170b1e84ea4a38e
#
_entry.id   7f0afd29a22565c73170b1e84ea4a38e
#
_cell.length_a   1.000
_cell.length_b   1.000
_cell.length_c   1.000
_cell.angle_alpha   90.00
_cell.angle_beta   90.00
_cell.angle_gamma   90.00
#
_symmetry.space_group_name_H-M   'P 1'
#
loop_
_entity.id
_entity.type
_entity.pdbx_description
1 polymer ?
#
loop_
_entity_poly.entity_id
_entity_poly.type
_entity_poly.pdbx_seq_one_letter_code
_entity_poly.pdbx_strand_id
1 'polypeptide(L)'
;KVREVSGIGMGEGHVDEAHEPFAEVEISVSLADGSYDIAQWARAHSPHAVLIEGDTRPTRGDVTRLVLASSNEALVIDPVELSPKQEETLSEVLATASSLIVHDAKGARHALSSRGWALGGVEFDTMLAAYLAHPDQRSHKLEDVLSRVLGVVIEEEEGDSEALFDLGDM
;
A
#
# COMPACT_ATOMS: atom_id res chain seq x y z
N LYS A 1 11.59 -11.05 4.08
CA LYS A 1 11.66 -12.44 4.57
C LYS A 1 10.46 -12.66 5.47
N VAL A 2 9.40 -13.25 4.93
CA VAL A 2 8.17 -13.54 5.66
C VAL A 2 8.40 -14.74 6.57
N ARG A 3 8.03 -14.65 7.83
CA ARG A 3 8.14 -15.72 8.81
C ARG A 3 6.74 -16.14 9.27
N GLU A 4 6.46 -17.41 9.10
CA GLU A 4 5.24 -18.06 9.57
C GLU A 4 5.26 -18.18 11.09
N VAL A 5 4.21 -17.74 11.78
CA VAL A 5 4.03 -17.96 13.20
C VAL A 5 2.89 -18.96 13.39
N SER A 6 3.27 -20.18 13.74
CA SER A 6 2.35 -21.22 14.21
C SER A 6 2.14 -21.13 15.72
N GLY A 7 0.87 -21.05 16.11
CA GLY A 7 0.36 -21.59 17.38
C GLY A 7 0.28 -20.66 18.55
N ILE A 8 -0.95 -20.50 19.11
CA ILE A 8 -1.30 -20.78 20.50
C ILE A 8 -2.82 -20.56 20.73
N GLY A 9 -3.47 -21.58 21.29
CA GLY A 9 -4.40 -21.45 22.41
C GLY A 9 -5.89 -21.39 22.12
N MET A 10 -6.53 -22.48 22.38
CA MET A 10 -7.96 -22.77 22.40
C MET A 10 -8.81 -21.75 23.18
N GLY A 11 -9.81 -21.17 22.51
CA GLY A 11 -11.05 -20.67 23.09
C GLY A 11 -12.21 -21.18 22.23
N GLU A 12 -13.10 -21.94 22.83
CA GLU A 12 -14.22 -22.63 22.18
C GLU A 12 -15.19 -21.66 21.53
N GLY A 13 -15.56 -21.90 20.26
CA GLY A 13 -16.80 -21.44 19.71
C GLY A 13 -16.75 -20.56 18.49
N HIS A 14 -16.13 -21.00 17.41
CA HIS A 14 -16.61 -20.78 16.04
C HIS A 14 -15.84 -21.74 15.13
N VAL A 15 -16.56 -22.43 14.24
CA VAL A 15 -15.94 -23.36 13.28
C VAL A 15 -15.18 -22.46 12.29
N ASP A 16 -13.87 -22.27 12.52
CA ASP A 16 -12.97 -21.73 11.53
C ASP A 16 -12.97 -22.68 10.33
N GLU A 17 -13.58 -22.26 9.23
CA GLU A 17 -13.21 -22.78 7.94
C GLU A 17 -11.71 -22.59 7.82
N ALA A 18 -10.96 -23.68 7.86
CA ALA A 18 -9.52 -23.66 7.71
C ALA A 18 -9.20 -22.96 6.38
N HIS A 19 -8.81 -21.71 6.48
CA HIS A 19 -8.29 -20.95 5.34
C HIS A 19 -7.03 -21.67 4.89
N GLU A 20 -7.06 -22.24 3.68
CA GLU A 20 -5.84 -22.76 3.09
C GLU A 20 -4.80 -21.61 3.07
N PRO A 21 -3.56 -21.88 3.50
CA PRO A 21 -2.53 -20.84 3.49
C PRO A 21 -2.40 -20.30 2.07
N PHE A 22 -2.43 -18.96 1.95
CA PHE A 22 -2.22 -18.32 0.65
C PHE A 22 -0.89 -18.80 0.09
N ALA A 23 -0.90 -19.22 -1.16
CA ALA A 23 0.31 -19.62 -1.86
C ALA A 23 1.31 -18.45 -1.81
N GLU A 24 2.57 -18.73 -1.47
CA GLU A 24 3.64 -17.74 -1.50
C GLU A 24 3.76 -17.21 -2.93
N VAL A 25 3.50 -15.91 -3.10
CA VAL A 25 3.61 -15.23 -4.39
C VAL A 25 4.92 -14.46 -4.41
N GLU A 26 5.78 -14.80 -5.35
CA GLU A 26 6.98 -14.01 -5.60
C GLU A 26 6.59 -12.71 -6.32
N ILE A 27 6.87 -11.57 -5.69
CA ILE A 27 6.60 -10.25 -6.24
C ILE A 27 7.91 -9.60 -6.66
N SER A 28 8.00 -9.21 -7.92
CA SER A 28 9.09 -8.43 -8.46
C SER A 28 8.86 -6.95 -8.15
N VAL A 29 9.80 -6.30 -7.48
CA VAL A 29 9.68 -4.91 -7.06
C VAL A 29 10.64 -4.04 -7.83
N SER A 30 10.12 -3.00 -8.49
CA SER A 30 10.88 -1.96 -9.17
C SER A 30 10.77 -0.64 -8.41
N LEU A 31 11.84 0.16 -8.43
CA LEU A 31 11.84 1.52 -7.90
C LEU A 31 11.83 2.52 -9.07
N ALA A 32 10.93 3.47 -9.04
CA ALA A 32 10.91 4.55 -10.02
C ALA A 32 11.91 5.63 -9.64
N ASP A 33 12.94 5.78 -10.43
CA ASP A 33 13.85 6.92 -10.37
C ASP A 33 13.49 8.00 -11.41
N GLY A 34 14.21 9.12 -11.41
CA GLY A 34 13.95 10.24 -12.32
C GLY A 34 14.03 9.93 -13.83
N SER A 35 14.47 8.72 -14.22
CA SER A 35 14.54 8.25 -15.61
C SER A 35 13.52 7.14 -15.96
N TYR A 36 12.77 6.65 -14.97
CA TYR A 36 11.88 5.49 -15.12
C TYR A 36 10.67 5.79 -16.01
N ASP A 37 10.32 4.90 -16.93
CA ASP A 37 9.14 5.03 -17.78
C ASP A 37 7.89 4.44 -17.10
N ILE A 38 7.25 5.24 -16.25
CA ILE A 38 6.03 4.87 -15.51
C ILE A 38 4.90 4.46 -16.47
N ALA A 39 4.75 5.17 -17.61
CA ALA A 39 3.69 4.85 -18.57
C ALA A 39 3.93 3.50 -19.25
N GLN A 40 5.17 3.19 -19.59
CA GLN A 40 5.52 1.89 -20.15
C GLN A 40 5.25 0.77 -19.15
N TRP A 41 5.65 0.96 -17.90
CA TRP A 41 5.42 -0.02 -16.84
C TRP A 41 3.92 -0.26 -16.62
N ALA A 42 3.14 0.81 -16.49
CA ALA A 42 1.68 0.72 -16.29
C ALA A 42 0.98 0.00 -17.46
N ARG A 43 1.40 0.24 -18.70
CA ARG A 43 0.86 -0.48 -19.87
C ARG A 43 1.23 -1.96 -19.90
N ALA A 44 2.46 -2.28 -19.47
CA ALA A 44 2.95 -3.66 -19.49
C ALA A 44 2.32 -4.53 -18.40
N HIS A 45 2.09 -3.96 -17.21
CA HIS A 45 1.69 -4.72 -16.03
C HIS A 45 0.23 -4.49 -15.61
N SER A 46 -0.47 -3.50 -16.20
CA SER A 46 -1.88 -3.21 -15.92
C SER A 46 -2.18 -3.19 -14.41
N PRO A 47 -1.59 -2.27 -13.64
CA PRO A 47 -1.72 -2.25 -12.20
C PRO A 47 -3.19 -2.11 -11.79
N HIS A 48 -3.60 -2.89 -10.80
CA HIS A 48 -4.96 -2.89 -10.28
C HIS A 48 -5.02 -2.64 -8.77
N ALA A 49 -3.89 -2.52 -8.10
CA ALA A 49 -3.84 -2.12 -6.69
C ALA A 49 -2.96 -0.88 -6.52
N VAL A 50 -3.37 -0.02 -5.59
CA VAL A 50 -2.65 1.21 -5.25
C VAL A 50 -2.56 1.31 -3.73
N LEU A 51 -1.33 1.50 -3.23
CA LEU A 51 -1.06 1.87 -1.85
C LEU A 51 -0.52 3.30 -1.83
N ILE A 52 -1.08 4.14 -0.95
CA ILE A 52 -0.64 5.51 -0.71
C ILE A 52 -0.16 5.61 0.72
N GLU A 53 1.10 5.97 0.90
CA GLU A 53 1.67 6.31 2.20
C GLU A 53 1.83 7.83 2.31
N GLY A 54 1.54 8.36 3.49
CA GLY A 54 1.64 9.79 3.76
C GLY A 54 0.56 10.30 4.70
N ASP A 55 0.30 11.61 4.66
CA ASP A 55 -0.77 12.21 5.48
C ASP A 55 -2.10 12.15 4.72
N THR A 56 -3.02 11.34 5.23
CA THR A 56 -4.35 11.14 4.64
C THR A 56 -5.43 12.05 5.21
N ARG A 57 -5.06 13.02 6.07
CA ARG A 57 -6.02 13.93 6.70
C ARG A 57 -6.56 14.96 5.71
N PRO A 58 -7.85 15.32 5.81
CA PRO A 58 -8.40 16.40 5.01
C PRO A 58 -7.60 17.70 5.18
N THR A 59 -7.35 18.42 4.09
CA THR A 59 -6.62 19.71 4.04
C THR A 59 -5.13 19.68 4.40
N ARG A 60 -4.62 18.54 4.83
CA ARG A 60 -3.21 18.32 5.18
C ARG A 60 -2.59 17.15 4.42
N GLY A 61 -3.29 16.64 3.42
CA GLY A 61 -2.84 15.51 2.65
C GLY A 61 -1.42 15.69 2.13
N ASP A 62 -0.65 14.61 2.15
CA ASP A 62 0.65 14.53 1.50
C ASP A 62 0.91 13.09 1.09
N VAL A 63 1.67 12.90 0.02
CA VAL A 63 2.09 11.59 -0.47
C VAL A 63 3.59 11.50 -0.33
N THR A 64 4.05 10.63 0.57
CA THR A 64 5.48 10.35 0.76
C THR A 64 5.94 9.16 -0.06
N ARG A 65 5.05 8.21 -0.31
CA ARG A 65 5.32 7.04 -1.15
C ARG A 65 4.03 6.56 -1.81
N LEU A 66 4.15 6.06 -3.02
CA LEU A 66 3.06 5.44 -3.75
C LEU A 66 3.54 4.10 -4.32
N VAL A 67 2.70 3.08 -4.23
CA VAL A 67 2.97 1.78 -4.85
C VAL A 67 1.84 1.44 -5.80
N LEU A 68 2.20 1.14 -7.03
CA LEU A 68 1.31 0.52 -8.02
C LEU A 68 1.63 -0.97 -8.06
N ALA A 69 0.62 -1.84 -8.01
CA ALA A 69 0.84 -3.26 -8.04
C ALA A 69 -0.09 -3.98 -9.01
N SER A 70 0.45 -5.04 -9.62
CA SER A 70 -0.26 -6.07 -10.37
C SER A 70 -0.19 -7.39 -9.59
N SER A 71 -0.50 -8.52 -10.22
CA SER A 71 -0.51 -9.82 -9.55
C SER A 71 0.86 -10.26 -9.04
N ASN A 72 1.94 -9.87 -9.72
CA ASN A 72 3.31 -10.32 -9.41
C ASN A 72 4.37 -9.22 -9.57
N GLU A 73 3.96 -8.00 -9.89
CA GLU A 73 4.85 -6.87 -10.10
C GLU A 73 4.41 -5.68 -9.27
N ALA A 74 5.35 -4.98 -8.66
CA ALA A 74 5.10 -3.76 -7.93
C ALA A 74 6.09 -2.66 -8.36
N LEU A 75 5.58 -1.44 -8.49
CA LEU A 75 6.38 -0.24 -8.74
C LEU A 75 6.25 0.69 -7.55
N VAL A 76 7.36 0.90 -6.85
CA VAL A 76 7.46 1.84 -5.74
C VAL A 76 7.91 3.19 -6.28
N ILE A 77 7.21 4.23 -5.91
CA ILE A 77 7.41 5.60 -6.41
C ILE A 77 7.56 6.54 -5.22
N ASP A 78 8.69 7.23 -5.15
CA ASP A 78 8.87 8.39 -4.29
C ASP A 78 8.54 9.65 -5.10
N PRO A 79 7.49 10.40 -4.74
CA PRO A 79 7.10 11.59 -5.49
C PRO A 79 8.16 12.70 -5.53
N VAL A 80 9.11 12.71 -4.59
CA VAL A 80 10.18 13.71 -4.55
C VAL A 80 11.22 13.47 -5.65
N GLU A 81 11.39 12.21 -6.04
CA GLU A 81 12.35 11.80 -7.08
C GLU A 81 11.81 11.97 -8.51
N LEU A 82 10.51 12.31 -8.66
CA LEU A 82 9.89 12.43 -9.97
C LEU A 82 10.23 13.73 -10.68
N SER A 83 10.55 13.64 -11.96
CA SER A 83 10.56 14.80 -12.85
C SER A 83 9.12 15.29 -13.11
N PRO A 84 8.93 16.57 -13.48
CA PRO A 84 7.59 17.09 -13.77
C PRO A 84 6.83 16.29 -14.84
N LYS A 85 7.53 15.73 -15.81
CA LYS A 85 6.92 14.87 -16.85
C LYS A 85 6.43 13.54 -16.27
N GLN A 86 7.16 12.96 -15.33
CA GLN A 86 6.75 11.73 -14.67
C GLN A 86 5.58 11.97 -13.72
N GLU A 87 5.54 13.11 -13.03
CA GLU A 87 4.39 13.50 -12.22
C GLU A 87 3.11 13.62 -13.07
N GLU A 88 3.18 14.27 -14.23
CA GLU A 88 2.07 14.36 -15.18
C GLU A 88 1.64 12.96 -15.63
N THR A 89 2.59 12.11 -16.02
CA THR A 89 2.34 10.73 -16.43
C THR A 89 1.67 9.91 -15.32
N LEU A 90 2.18 10.01 -14.10
CA LEU A 90 1.62 9.31 -12.94
C LEU A 90 0.19 9.78 -12.65
N SER A 91 -0.02 11.09 -12.70
CA SER A 91 -1.35 11.69 -12.54
C SER A 91 -2.36 11.15 -13.58
N GLU A 92 -1.96 11.02 -14.84
CA GLU A 92 -2.79 10.43 -15.88
C GLU A 92 -3.07 8.94 -15.63
N VAL A 93 -2.05 8.16 -15.27
CA VAL A 93 -2.20 6.73 -14.94
C VAL A 93 -3.20 6.55 -13.79
N LEU A 94 -3.07 7.32 -12.73
CA LEU A 94 -3.98 7.26 -11.58
C LEU A 94 -5.41 7.70 -11.95
N ALA A 95 -5.55 8.80 -12.69
CA ALA A 95 -6.85 9.36 -13.05
C ALA A 95 -7.64 8.49 -14.03
N THR A 96 -6.95 7.79 -14.93
CA THR A 96 -7.58 6.97 -15.98
C THR A 96 -7.79 5.51 -15.60
N ALA A 97 -7.24 5.09 -14.48
CA ALA A 97 -7.45 3.74 -13.96
C ALA A 97 -8.93 3.47 -13.69
N SER A 98 -9.40 2.27 -14.02
CA SER A 98 -10.84 1.94 -14.00
C SER A 98 -11.26 0.90 -12.98
N SER A 99 -10.31 0.17 -12.41
CA SER A 99 -10.63 -0.98 -11.53
C SER A 99 -9.55 -1.11 -10.45
N LEU A 100 -9.44 -0.08 -9.61
CA LEU A 100 -8.42 -0.04 -8.56
C LEU A 100 -8.91 -0.68 -7.26
N ILE A 101 -8.05 -1.50 -6.67
CA ILE A 101 -8.15 -1.96 -5.29
C ILE A 101 -7.30 -1.02 -4.44
N VAL A 102 -7.89 -0.47 -3.39
CA VAL A 102 -7.23 0.51 -2.51
C VAL A 102 -7.53 0.15 -1.06
N HIS A 103 -6.63 0.46 -0.15
CA HIS A 103 -6.90 0.47 1.27
C HIS A 103 -7.09 1.91 1.74
N ASP A 104 -8.26 2.24 2.30
CA ASP A 104 -8.68 3.61 2.64
C ASP A 104 -8.73 4.55 1.41
N ALA A 105 -9.64 4.30 0.50
CA ALA A 105 -9.82 5.13 -0.69
C ALA A 105 -10.12 6.60 -0.36
N LYS A 106 -10.76 6.88 0.79
CA LYS A 106 -11.02 8.25 1.23
C LYS A 106 -9.73 8.97 1.62
N GLY A 107 -8.91 8.33 2.44
CA GLY A 107 -7.61 8.86 2.84
C GLY A 107 -6.68 9.02 1.65
N ALA A 108 -6.63 8.02 0.75
CA ALA A 108 -5.87 8.08 -0.48
C ALA A 108 -6.24 9.30 -1.34
N ARG A 109 -7.54 9.60 -1.52
CA ARG A 109 -8.00 10.80 -2.23
C ARG A 109 -7.56 12.10 -1.55
N HIS A 110 -7.56 12.17 -0.22
CA HIS A 110 -7.08 13.34 0.49
C HIS A 110 -5.58 13.55 0.30
N ALA A 111 -4.79 12.49 0.40
CA ALA A 111 -3.35 12.55 0.16
C ALA A 111 -3.03 12.99 -1.27
N LEU A 112 -3.62 12.35 -2.27
CA LEU A 112 -3.40 12.66 -3.68
C LEU A 112 -3.84 14.06 -4.07
N SER A 113 -4.92 14.57 -3.48
CA SER A 113 -5.45 15.91 -3.80
C SER A 113 -4.49 17.03 -3.44
N SER A 114 -3.57 16.83 -2.49
CA SER A 114 -2.54 17.81 -2.14
C SER A 114 -1.57 18.08 -3.30
N ARG A 115 -1.38 17.10 -4.15
CA ARG A 115 -0.54 17.20 -5.37
C ARG A 115 -1.36 17.48 -6.63
N GLY A 116 -2.68 17.68 -6.49
CA GLY A 116 -3.58 17.86 -7.63
C GLY A 116 -3.84 16.55 -8.41
N TRP A 117 -3.48 15.40 -7.85
CA TRP A 117 -3.69 14.10 -8.48
C TRP A 117 -5.08 13.56 -8.16
N ALA A 118 -5.71 12.95 -9.15
CA ALA A 118 -7.00 12.29 -9.01
C ALA A 118 -6.83 10.78 -8.91
N LEU A 119 -7.62 10.14 -8.06
CA LEU A 119 -7.74 8.69 -8.02
C LEU A 119 -8.93 8.27 -8.88
N GLY A 120 -8.67 7.46 -9.90
CA GLY A 120 -9.67 6.96 -10.85
C GLY A 120 -10.68 5.99 -10.23
N GLY A 121 -11.23 5.10 -11.05
CA GLY A 121 -12.26 4.16 -10.63
C GLY A 121 -11.78 3.19 -9.55
N VAL A 122 -12.15 3.43 -8.30
CA VAL A 122 -11.96 2.48 -7.22
C VAL A 122 -13.07 1.43 -7.29
N GLU A 123 -12.68 0.19 -7.52
CA GLU A 123 -13.59 -0.95 -7.56
C GLU A 123 -13.79 -1.54 -6.17
N PHE A 124 -12.71 -1.59 -5.38
CA PHE A 124 -12.75 -2.22 -4.08
C PHE A 124 -11.89 -1.47 -3.06
N ASP A 125 -12.46 -1.21 -1.88
CA ASP A 125 -11.77 -0.65 -0.73
C ASP A 125 -11.65 -1.72 0.36
N THR A 126 -10.42 -2.21 0.58
CA THR A 126 -10.15 -3.29 1.52
C THR A 126 -10.39 -2.88 2.98
N MET A 127 -10.21 -1.60 3.33
CA MET A 127 -10.50 -1.11 4.67
C MET A 127 -12.01 -1.12 4.93
N LEU A 128 -12.80 -0.62 3.97
CA LEU A 128 -14.25 -0.61 4.08
C LEU A 128 -14.82 -2.03 4.11
N ALA A 129 -14.29 -2.93 3.30
CA ALA A 129 -14.67 -4.34 3.31
C ALA A 129 -14.38 -5.01 4.66
N ALA A 130 -13.18 -4.77 5.22
CA ALA A 130 -12.81 -5.28 6.54
C ALA A 130 -13.71 -4.74 7.65
N TYR A 131 -14.09 -3.45 7.59
CA TYR A 131 -15.03 -2.85 8.52
C TYR A 131 -16.42 -3.49 8.44
N LEU A 132 -16.91 -3.76 7.24
CA LEU A 132 -18.22 -4.39 7.04
C LEU A 132 -18.24 -5.86 7.48
N ALA A 133 -17.12 -6.58 7.26
CA ALA A 133 -17.01 -7.97 7.67
C ALA A 133 -16.82 -8.14 9.19
N HIS A 134 -16.10 -7.22 9.81
CA HIS A 134 -15.71 -7.28 11.22
C HIS A 134 -15.89 -5.93 11.94
N PRO A 135 -17.13 -5.44 12.12
CA PRO A 135 -17.41 -4.11 12.66
C PRO A 135 -17.03 -3.97 14.15
N ASP A 136 -16.84 -5.07 14.85
CA ASP A 136 -16.43 -5.14 16.26
C ASP A 136 -14.93 -4.93 16.46
N GLN A 137 -14.14 -4.99 15.39
CA GLN A 137 -12.70 -4.81 15.46
C GLN A 137 -12.33 -3.35 15.71
N ARG A 138 -11.31 -3.13 16.55
CA ARG A 138 -10.84 -1.78 16.92
C ARG A 138 -10.00 -1.12 15.85
N SER A 139 -9.34 -1.92 15.01
CA SER A 139 -8.45 -1.43 13.97
C SER A 139 -8.74 -2.12 12.65
N HIS A 140 -8.73 -1.32 11.59
CA HIS A 140 -8.86 -1.75 10.20
C HIS A 140 -7.66 -1.27 9.37
N LYS A 141 -6.51 -1.03 10.01
CA LYS A 141 -5.26 -0.74 9.30
C LYS A 141 -4.86 -1.94 8.43
N LEU A 142 -4.13 -1.67 7.36
CA LEU A 142 -3.76 -2.70 6.37
C LEU A 142 -3.01 -3.87 7.03
N GLU A 143 -2.07 -3.58 7.93
CA GLU A 143 -1.27 -4.58 8.64
C GLU A 143 -2.15 -5.52 9.49
N ASP A 144 -3.12 -4.93 10.22
CA ASP A 144 -4.04 -5.68 11.06
C ASP A 144 -5.02 -6.53 10.22
N VAL A 145 -5.45 -6.01 9.08
CA VAL A 145 -6.31 -6.74 8.14
C VAL A 145 -5.55 -7.90 7.50
N LEU A 146 -4.32 -7.69 7.05
CA LEU A 146 -3.46 -8.72 6.48
C LEU A 146 -3.17 -9.82 7.50
N SER A 147 -2.82 -9.44 8.72
CA SER A 147 -2.58 -10.42 9.79
C SER A 147 -3.81 -11.27 10.09
N ARG A 148 -4.99 -10.65 10.13
CA ARG A 148 -6.25 -11.32 10.47
C ARG A 148 -6.76 -12.22 9.34
N VAL A 149 -6.72 -11.71 8.11
CA VAL A 149 -7.34 -12.37 6.96
C VAL A 149 -6.39 -13.35 6.28
N LEU A 150 -5.11 -12.99 6.18
CA LEU A 150 -4.11 -13.77 5.47
C LEU A 150 -3.11 -14.48 6.39
N GLY A 151 -3.11 -14.19 7.69
CA GLY A 151 -2.10 -14.69 8.62
C GLY A 151 -0.70 -14.13 8.36
N VAL A 152 -0.59 -13.04 7.59
CA VAL A 152 0.68 -12.41 7.23
C VAL A 152 1.02 -11.34 8.26
N VAL A 153 2.19 -11.42 8.86
CA VAL A 153 2.73 -10.38 9.73
C VAL A 153 3.76 -9.58 8.94
N ILE A 154 3.51 -8.28 8.80
CA ILE A 154 4.48 -7.34 8.23
C ILE A 154 5.37 -6.91 9.38
N GLU A 155 6.66 -7.25 9.33
CA GLU A 155 7.65 -6.69 10.24
C GLU A 155 8.01 -5.30 9.70
N GLU A 156 7.73 -4.25 10.48
CA GLU A 156 8.31 -2.94 10.21
C GLU A 156 9.82 -3.07 10.43
N GLU A 157 10.62 -2.91 9.38
CA GLU A 157 12.05 -2.66 9.59
C GLU A 157 12.13 -1.33 10.34
N GLU A 158 12.50 -1.37 11.63
CA GLU A 158 12.91 -0.18 12.36
C GLU A 158 14.09 0.40 11.58
N GLY A 159 13.80 1.36 10.71
CA GLY A 159 14.84 2.09 10.00
C GLY A 159 15.76 2.69 11.02
N ASP A 160 17.07 2.45 10.88
CA ASP A 160 18.15 3.01 11.67
C ASP A 160 18.01 4.55 11.78
N SER A 161 17.11 4.99 12.65
CA SER A 161 16.91 6.39 13.01
C SER A 161 18.00 6.89 13.97
N GLU A 162 18.89 6.03 14.43
CA GLU A 162 19.95 6.38 15.39
C GLU A 162 21.29 6.79 14.74
N ALA A 163 21.46 6.63 13.42
CA ALA A 163 22.75 6.92 12.79
C ALA A 163 23.01 8.41 12.45
N LEU A 164 22.10 9.35 12.76
CA LEU A 164 22.24 10.76 12.32
C LEU A 164 22.50 11.76 13.45
N PHE A 165 22.72 11.35 14.67
CA PHE A 165 23.00 12.27 15.79
C PHE A 165 24.33 12.01 16.53
N ASP A 166 25.32 11.43 15.86
CA ASP A 166 26.69 11.45 16.35
C ASP A 166 27.54 12.44 15.52
N LEU A 167 27.21 13.72 15.60
CA LEU A 167 28.16 14.79 15.29
C LEU A 167 28.80 15.21 16.59
N GLY A 168 29.92 14.53 16.88
CA GLY A 168 30.76 14.72 18.02
C GLY A 168 31.05 16.15 18.37
N ASP A 169 31.08 16.39 19.66
CA ASP A 169 31.82 17.44 20.33
C ASP A 169 33.27 17.54 19.79
N MET A 170 33.57 18.62 19.11
CA MET A 170 34.91 19.25 19.15
C MET A 170 34.78 20.75 18.98
#